data_1ef1d5282d67c98362e04a21586fc373
#
_entry.id   1ef1d5282d67c98362e04a21586fc373
#
_cell.length_a   1.000
_cell.length_b   1.000
_cell.length_c   1.000
_cell.angle_alpha   90.00
_cell.angle_beta   90.00
_cell.angle_gamma   90.00
#
_symmetry.space_group_name_H-M   'P 1'
#
loop_
_entity.id
_entity.type
_entity.pdbx_description
1 polymer ?
#
loop_
_entity_poly.entity_id
_entity_poly.type
_entity_poly.pdbx_seq_one_letter_code
_entity_poly.pdbx_strand_id
1 'polypeptide(L)'
;MKKVLNFISSMFRRLPPVGRLGKIVILLLVVAIIARICVSCNIIGSARPEYLKTVEMPAWVDQQIIDKGDTSRTGRPLEKFSNVVVHYVANPMSTAQQNRDYFQSPQSSVSSHFVVGLRGEIIQCIPLDEQSSASNNRNKDTISIEVCHPDTTGAFNQATYESLIKLTAWLCHIGKLDSEAVIRHYDVTGKECPKYYVDHPDAWAQFKNDVQYGIDNYDFAEMNKAAAQ
;
A
#
# COMPACT_ATOMS: atom_id res chain seq x y z
N MET A 1 10.96 26.25 1.23
CA MET A 1 11.69 26.96 2.28
C MET A 1 11.66 28.49 2.12
N LYS A 2 12.17 29.11 1.03
CA LYS A 2 12.19 30.59 0.84
C LYS A 2 10.80 31.27 1.01
N LYS A 3 9.71 30.68 0.50
CA LYS A 3 8.35 31.27 0.64
C LYS A 3 7.85 31.31 2.08
N VAL A 4 8.16 30.29 2.89
CA VAL A 4 7.79 30.24 4.31
C VAL A 4 8.59 31.25 5.13
N LEU A 5 9.90 31.39 4.86
CA LEU A 5 10.74 32.40 5.51
C LEU A 5 10.25 33.84 5.20
N ASN A 6 9.86 34.09 3.96
CA ASN A 6 9.34 35.40 3.54
C ASN A 6 7.99 35.71 4.19
N PHE A 7 7.10 34.70 4.35
CA PHE A 7 5.84 34.87 5.05
C PHE A 7 6.04 35.20 6.54
N ILE A 8 6.90 34.43 7.21
CA ILE A 8 7.25 34.67 8.63
C ILE A 8 7.87 36.06 8.78
N SER A 9 8.79 36.48 7.93
CA SER A 9 9.40 37.80 7.96
C SER A 9 8.39 38.94 7.75
N SER A 10 7.38 38.74 6.89
CA SER A 10 6.31 39.73 6.63
C SER A 10 5.35 39.84 7.84
N MET A 11 5.09 38.75 8.51
CA MET A 11 4.25 38.70 9.72
C MET A 11 4.90 39.43 10.89
N PHE A 12 6.20 39.26 11.10
CA PHE A 12 6.96 39.98 12.13
C PHE A 12 7.04 41.50 11.90
N ARG A 13 6.98 41.97 10.65
CA ARG A 13 6.94 43.42 10.31
C ARG A 13 5.61 44.11 10.60
N ARG A 14 4.51 43.33 10.74
CA ARG A 14 3.15 43.87 11.02
C ARG A 14 2.75 43.82 12.46
N LEU A 15 3.61 43.29 13.35
CA LEU A 15 3.32 43.23 14.78
C LEU A 15 3.58 44.60 15.42
N PRO A 16 2.71 45.05 16.37
CA PRO A 16 2.96 46.25 17.16
C PRO A 16 4.29 46.14 17.91
N PRO A 17 4.87 47.26 18.40
CA PRO A 17 6.17 47.27 19.06
C PRO A 17 6.12 46.45 20.35
N VAL A 18 6.40 45.18 20.24
CA VAL A 18 6.48 44.21 21.36
C VAL A 18 7.90 44.21 21.89
N GLY A 19 8.08 44.33 23.18
CA GLY A 19 9.39 44.24 23.84
C GLY A 19 10.11 42.90 23.51
N ARG A 20 11.42 42.83 23.80
CA ARG A 20 12.25 41.63 23.53
C ARG A 20 11.60 40.33 24.01
N LEU A 21 10.99 40.34 25.20
CA LEU A 21 10.32 39.16 25.77
C LEU A 21 9.11 38.72 24.96
N GLY A 22 8.29 39.63 24.48
CA GLY A 22 7.12 39.35 23.66
C GLY A 22 7.50 38.74 22.28
N LYS A 23 8.62 39.18 21.67
CA LYS A 23 9.13 38.60 20.44
C LYS A 23 9.59 37.15 20.61
N ILE A 24 10.20 36.83 21.78
CA ILE A 24 10.61 35.46 22.12
C ILE A 24 9.39 34.57 22.29
N VAL A 25 8.36 35.03 23.01
CA VAL A 25 7.13 34.24 23.19
C VAL A 25 6.41 33.97 21.88
N ILE A 26 6.30 34.96 21.01
CA ILE A 26 5.71 34.77 19.67
C ILE A 26 6.53 33.79 18.83
N LEU A 27 7.86 33.85 18.85
CA LEU A 27 8.72 32.91 18.16
C LEU A 27 8.51 31.47 18.67
N LEU A 28 8.45 31.27 19.96
CA LEU A 28 8.20 29.95 20.58
C LEU A 28 6.81 29.40 20.20
N LEU A 29 5.79 30.23 20.17
CA LEU A 29 4.44 29.84 19.74
C LEU A 29 4.42 29.44 18.24
N VAL A 30 5.09 30.20 17.39
CA VAL A 30 5.20 29.86 15.95
C VAL A 30 5.96 28.55 15.75
N VAL A 31 7.06 28.34 16.48
CA VAL A 31 7.82 27.07 16.45
C VAL A 31 6.95 25.91 16.95
N ALA A 32 6.18 26.10 18.02
CA ALA A 32 5.28 25.07 18.54
C ALA A 32 4.14 24.75 17.56
N ILE A 33 3.58 25.75 16.88
CA ILE A 33 2.55 25.56 15.84
C ILE A 33 3.15 24.82 14.64
N ILE A 34 4.33 25.21 14.16
CA ILE A 34 5.03 24.54 13.07
C ILE A 34 5.34 23.09 13.46
N ALA A 35 5.84 22.85 14.67
CA ALA A 35 6.10 21.50 15.17
C ALA A 35 4.82 20.65 15.22
N ARG A 36 3.69 21.20 15.68
CA ARG A 36 2.39 20.51 15.64
C ARG A 36 1.92 20.23 14.22
N ILE A 37 2.05 21.18 13.30
CA ILE A 37 1.71 20.99 11.89
C ILE A 37 2.61 19.91 11.28
N CYS A 38 3.93 19.92 11.55
CA CYS A 38 4.87 18.91 11.09
C CYS A 38 4.55 17.52 11.64
N VAL A 39 4.14 17.40 12.89
CA VAL A 39 3.69 16.13 13.49
C VAL A 39 2.37 15.67 12.87
N SER A 40 1.40 16.57 12.68
CA SER A 40 0.10 16.29 12.06
C SER A 40 0.22 15.96 10.57
N CYS A 41 1.20 16.55 9.87
CA CYS A 41 1.45 16.32 8.44
C CYS A 41 2.50 15.24 8.17
N ASN A 42 2.96 14.50 9.19
CA ASN A 42 3.99 13.45 9.04
C ASN A 42 5.29 13.92 8.34
N ILE A 43 5.64 15.22 8.42
CA ILE A 43 6.78 15.81 7.74
C ILE A 43 8.11 15.50 8.47
N ILE A 44 8.04 15.09 9.74
CA ILE A 44 9.22 14.67 10.52
C ILE A 44 9.27 13.14 10.48
N GLY A 45 10.08 12.60 9.57
CA GLY A 45 10.43 11.21 9.37
C GLY A 45 9.29 10.23 9.68
N SER A 46 8.63 9.67 8.67
CA SER A 46 7.56 8.70 8.93
C SER A 46 8.12 7.57 9.79
N ALA A 47 7.63 7.46 11.02
CA ALA A 47 7.86 6.28 11.83
C ALA A 47 7.43 5.06 11.00
N ARG A 48 8.17 3.94 11.11
CA ARG A 48 7.75 2.68 10.50
C ARG A 48 6.30 2.39 10.83
N PRO A 49 5.54 1.77 9.94
CA PRO A 49 4.13 1.50 10.17
C PRO A 49 3.94 0.33 11.17
N GLU A 50 4.41 0.53 12.41
CA GLU A 50 4.40 -0.48 13.47
C GLU A 50 3.00 -1.04 13.75
N TYR A 51 1.95 -0.25 13.45
CA TYR A 51 0.56 -0.69 13.58
C TYR A 51 0.23 -1.90 12.70
N LEU A 52 0.95 -2.11 11.58
CA LEU A 52 0.72 -3.25 10.69
C LEU A 52 1.02 -4.60 11.36
N LYS A 53 1.85 -4.62 12.41
CA LYS A 53 2.13 -5.83 13.21
C LYS A 53 0.92 -6.33 13.99
N THR A 54 0.00 -5.43 14.30
CA THR A 54 -1.18 -5.72 15.14
C THR A 54 -2.47 -5.74 14.33
N VAL A 55 -2.40 -5.56 13.01
CA VAL A 55 -3.57 -5.71 12.14
C VAL A 55 -4.01 -7.17 12.15
N GLU A 56 -5.23 -7.40 12.58
CA GLU A 56 -5.86 -8.71 12.49
C GLU A 56 -6.22 -9.01 11.03
N MET A 57 -5.73 -10.13 10.53
CA MET A 57 -6.00 -10.54 9.15
C MET A 57 -7.46 -11.00 9.03
N PRO A 58 -8.21 -10.52 8.02
CA PRO A 58 -9.57 -10.95 7.81
C PRO A 58 -9.70 -12.46 7.58
N ALA A 59 -10.79 -13.07 8.06
CA ALA A 59 -11.05 -14.51 7.95
C ALA A 59 -11.13 -15.01 6.50
N TRP A 60 -11.39 -14.13 5.53
CA TRP A 60 -11.38 -14.46 4.10
C TRP A 60 -9.98 -14.44 3.46
N VAL A 61 -8.92 -14.24 4.24
CA VAL A 61 -7.52 -14.37 3.79
C VAL A 61 -6.92 -15.63 4.41
N ASP A 62 -6.42 -16.51 3.56
CA ASP A 62 -5.66 -17.68 3.98
C ASP A 62 -4.20 -17.28 4.26
N GLN A 63 -3.77 -17.40 5.51
CA GLN A 63 -2.42 -17.03 5.92
C GLN A 63 -1.45 -18.19 5.72
N GLN A 64 -0.68 -18.16 4.66
CA GLN A 64 0.35 -19.14 4.33
C GLN A 64 1.72 -18.45 4.20
N ILE A 65 2.16 -17.84 5.28
CA ILE A 65 3.41 -17.10 5.32
C ILE A 65 4.58 -18.00 4.92
N ILE A 66 5.39 -17.56 3.95
CA ILE A 66 6.59 -18.29 3.53
C ILE A 66 7.72 -18.14 4.56
N ASP A 67 8.63 -19.11 4.58
CA ASP A 67 9.78 -19.06 5.49
C ASP A 67 10.74 -17.93 5.14
N LYS A 68 11.45 -17.45 6.15
CA LYS A 68 12.52 -16.47 5.95
C LYS A 68 13.69 -17.11 5.21
N GLY A 69 14.23 -16.38 4.25
CA GLY A 69 15.37 -16.76 3.43
C GLY A 69 16.11 -15.52 2.93
N ASP A 70 17.07 -15.74 2.05
CA ASP A 70 17.94 -14.65 1.58
C ASP A 70 17.33 -13.80 0.46
N THR A 71 16.28 -14.27 -0.19
CA THR A 71 15.75 -13.66 -1.42
C THR A 71 14.26 -13.32 -1.35
N SER A 72 13.39 -14.32 -1.27
CA SER A 72 11.93 -14.13 -1.38
C SER A 72 11.34 -13.45 -0.14
N ARG A 73 11.75 -13.85 1.06
CA ARG A 73 11.37 -13.22 2.33
C ARG A 73 12.59 -12.97 3.21
N THR A 74 13.16 -11.79 3.13
CA THR A 74 14.36 -11.42 3.90
C THR A 74 14.06 -11.02 5.35
N GLY A 75 12.80 -10.81 5.72
CA GLY A 75 12.40 -10.30 7.03
C GLY A 75 12.76 -8.84 7.26
N ARG A 76 13.13 -8.10 6.21
CA ARG A 76 13.36 -6.66 6.33
C ARG A 76 12.06 -5.95 6.66
N PRO A 77 12.03 -5.06 7.64
CA PRO A 77 10.82 -4.34 8.01
C PRO A 77 10.40 -3.38 6.90
N LEU A 78 9.08 -3.23 6.70
CA LEU A 78 8.50 -2.18 5.88
C LEU A 78 8.84 -0.82 6.50
N GLU A 79 9.38 0.10 5.71
CA GLU A 79 9.79 1.42 6.20
C GLU A 79 8.61 2.39 6.26
N LYS A 80 7.65 2.24 5.34
CA LYS A 80 6.45 3.03 5.21
C LYS A 80 5.38 2.23 4.47
N PHE A 81 4.10 2.54 4.64
CA PHE A 81 3.04 2.06 3.76
C PHE A 81 2.50 3.23 2.95
N SER A 82 2.96 3.36 1.71
CA SER A 82 2.62 4.48 0.83
C SER A 82 1.70 4.09 -0.32
N ASN A 83 1.83 2.87 -0.84
CA ASN A 83 1.08 2.41 -2.00
C ASN A 83 0.77 0.91 -1.91
N VAL A 84 -0.32 0.52 -2.55
CA VAL A 84 -0.59 -0.87 -2.94
C VAL A 84 -0.16 -1.04 -4.39
N VAL A 85 0.69 -2.04 -4.67
CA VAL A 85 1.16 -2.32 -6.03
C VAL A 85 0.50 -3.59 -6.55
N VAL A 86 -0.22 -3.45 -7.66
CA VAL A 86 -0.87 -4.56 -8.35
C VAL A 86 0.06 -5.11 -9.43
N HIS A 87 0.24 -6.43 -9.39
CA HIS A 87 0.97 -7.21 -10.37
C HIS A 87 0.05 -8.27 -11.00
N TYR A 88 0.52 -8.95 -12.02
CA TYR A 88 -0.05 -10.20 -12.51
C TYR A 88 1.05 -11.27 -12.57
N VAL A 89 0.71 -12.52 -12.32
CA VAL A 89 1.69 -13.60 -12.22
C VAL A 89 2.38 -13.95 -13.53
N ALA A 90 1.90 -13.42 -14.67
CA ALA A 90 2.42 -13.67 -16.03
C ALA A 90 2.49 -15.17 -16.40
N ASN A 91 1.76 -16.02 -15.72
CA ASN A 91 1.66 -17.46 -15.93
C ASN A 91 0.17 -17.86 -15.96
N PRO A 92 -0.45 -17.88 -17.16
CA PRO A 92 -1.89 -18.15 -17.28
C PRO A 92 -2.26 -19.48 -16.63
N MET A 93 -3.46 -19.52 -16.01
CA MET A 93 -4.02 -20.69 -15.34
C MET A 93 -3.25 -21.17 -14.09
N SER A 94 -2.17 -20.52 -13.68
CA SER A 94 -1.54 -20.87 -12.40
C SER A 94 -2.47 -20.47 -11.23
N THR A 95 -2.47 -21.30 -10.20
CA THR A 95 -3.29 -21.07 -8.99
C THR A 95 -2.56 -20.21 -7.97
N ALA A 96 -3.31 -19.63 -7.02
CA ALA A 96 -2.70 -18.88 -5.92
C ALA A 96 -1.72 -19.76 -5.12
N GLN A 97 -2.08 -21.03 -4.89
CA GLN A 97 -1.21 -21.98 -4.18
C GLN A 97 0.11 -22.25 -4.92
N GLN A 98 0.05 -22.47 -6.24
CA GLN A 98 1.26 -22.68 -7.04
C GLN A 98 2.20 -21.47 -7.00
N ASN A 99 1.67 -20.25 -7.03
CA ASN A 99 2.48 -19.04 -6.95
C ASN A 99 3.06 -18.85 -5.55
N ARG A 100 2.27 -19.10 -4.49
CA ARG A 100 2.77 -19.10 -3.10
C ARG A 100 3.90 -20.12 -2.91
N ASP A 101 3.74 -21.34 -3.42
CA ASP A 101 4.73 -22.41 -3.31
C ASP A 101 6.00 -22.09 -4.13
N TYR A 102 5.85 -21.43 -5.27
CA TYR A 102 6.98 -20.88 -6.01
C TYR A 102 7.76 -19.86 -5.18
N PHE A 103 7.09 -18.94 -4.48
CA PHE A 103 7.78 -17.99 -3.59
C PHE A 103 8.56 -18.66 -2.46
N GLN A 104 8.07 -19.80 -1.96
CA GLN A 104 8.76 -20.62 -0.95
C GLN A 104 9.96 -21.39 -1.52
N SER A 105 9.99 -21.62 -2.83
CA SER A 105 11.01 -22.46 -3.44
C SER A 105 12.40 -21.81 -3.39
N PRO A 106 13.49 -22.61 -3.28
CA PRO A 106 14.86 -22.09 -3.31
C PRO A 106 15.25 -21.40 -4.63
N GLN A 107 14.52 -21.64 -5.70
CA GLN A 107 14.75 -21.05 -7.01
C GLN A 107 14.15 -19.65 -7.13
N SER A 108 13.23 -19.27 -6.21
CA SER A 108 12.59 -17.96 -6.27
C SER A 108 13.46 -16.86 -5.69
N SER A 109 13.50 -15.74 -6.39
CA SER A 109 14.04 -14.47 -5.89
C SER A 109 12.96 -13.39 -5.78
N VAL A 110 11.69 -13.78 -5.93
CA VAL A 110 10.53 -12.87 -5.90
C VAL A 110 9.50 -13.35 -4.89
N SER A 111 8.69 -12.43 -4.41
CA SER A 111 7.52 -12.70 -3.56
C SER A 111 6.57 -11.53 -3.60
N SER A 112 5.33 -11.73 -3.20
CA SER A 112 4.38 -10.65 -2.91
C SER A 112 3.75 -10.85 -1.53
N HIS A 113 3.11 -9.81 -0.99
CA HIS A 113 2.39 -9.94 0.27
C HIS A 113 1.17 -10.85 0.11
N PHE A 114 0.47 -10.72 -1.02
CA PHE A 114 -0.72 -11.49 -1.31
C PHE A 114 -0.67 -12.07 -2.72
N VAL A 115 -1.36 -13.20 -2.88
CA VAL A 115 -1.74 -13.75 -4.17
C VAL A 115 -3.25 -13.89 -4.23
N VAL A 116 -3.88 -13.34 -5.28
CA VAL A 116 -5.32 -13.52 -5.56
C VAL A 116 -5.47 -14.56 -6.67
N GLY A 117 -6.22 -15.61 -6.39
CA GLY A 117 -6.37 -16.76 -7.28
C GLY A 117 -7.55 -16.66 -8.22
N LEU A 118 -7.66 -17.66 -9.12
CA LEU A 118 -8.67 -17.72 -10.19
C LEU A 118 -10.10 -17.91 -9.69
N ARG A 119 -10.29 -18.42 -8.49
CA ARG A 119 -11.60 -18.59 -7.84
C ARG A 119 -11.88 -17.50 -6.80
N GLY A 120 -11.02 -16.47 -6.76
CA GLY A 120 -11.11 -15.39 -5.79
C GLY A 120 -10.50 -15.71 -4.42
N GLU A 121 -9.84 -16.84 -4.25
CA GLU A 121 -9.08 -17.16 -3.04
C GLU A 121 -7.93 -16.16 -2.88
N ILE A 122 -7.67 -15.76 -1.63
CA ILE A 122 -6.60 -14.81 -1.29
C ILE A 122 -5.65 -15.48 -0.31
N ILE A 123 -4.39 -15.61 -0.70
CA ILE A 123 -3.32 -16.16 0.15
C ILE A 123 -2.38 -15.03 0.56
N GLN A 124 -2.12 -14.90 1.87
CA GLN A 124 -1.06 -14.04 2.38
C GLN A 124 0.26 -14.82 2.45
N CYS A 125 1.30 -14.28 1.81
CA CYS A 125 2.62 -14.92 1.73
C CYS A 125 3.68 -14.21 2.59
N ILE A 126 3.57 -12.89 2.79
CA ILE A 126 4.50 -12.05 3.55
C ILE A 126 3.72 -11.26 4.61
N PRO A 127 4.21 -11.13 5.86
CA PRO A 127 3.63 -10.25 6.87
C PRO A 127 3.53 -8.80 6.38
N LEU A 128 2.50 -8.07 6.79
CA LEU A 128 2.28 -6.68 6.36
C LEU A 128 3.39 -5.71 6.77
N ASP A 129 4.09 -6.00 7.85
CA ASP A 129 5.17 -5.19 8.39
C ASP A 129 6.56 -5.52 7.82
N GLU A 130 6.64 -6.52 6.91
CA GLU A 130 7.87 -6.90 6.20
C GLU A 130 7.84 -6.44 4.74
N GLN A 131 9.01 -6.35 4.11
CA GLN A 131 9.15 -6.07 2.67
C GLN A 131 8.97 -7.37 1.88
N SER A 132 8.22 -7.31 0.79
CA SER A 132 8.24 -8.35 -0.25
C SER A 132 9.33 -8.09 -1.29
N SER A 133 9.53 -9.02 -2.21
CA SER A 133 10.48 -8.91 -3.33
C SER A 133 9.72 -8.81 -4.68
N ALA A 134 8.87 -7.76 -4.84
CA ALA A 134 7.99 -7.59 -6.00
C ALA A 134 8.22 -6.28 -6.76
N SER A 135 8.42 -5.17 -6.03
CA SER A 135 8.28 -3.81 -6.55
C SER A 135 9.61 -3.05 -6.61
N ASN A 136 10.73 -3.75 -6.77
CA ASN A 136 12.07 -3.18 -6.92
C ASN A 136 12.45 -2.23 -5.75
N ASN A 137 12.83 -0.98 -6.06
CA ASN A 137 13.18 0.03 -5.06
C ASN A 137 11.99 0.50 -4.19
N ARG A 138 10.75 0.14 -4.57
CA ARG A 138 9.53 0.41 -3.82
C ARG A 138 9.13 -0.72 -2.86
N ASN A 139 9.90 -1.83 -2.78
CA ASN A 139 9.66 -2.90 -1.79
C ASN A 139 9.62 -2.37 -0.35
N LYS A 140 10.35 -1.31 -0.06
CA LYS A 140 10.48 -0.72 1.27
C LYS A 140 9.24 0.07 1.74
N ASP A 141 8.34 0.45 0.83
CA ASP A 141 7.23 1.34 1.13
C ASP A 141 5.90 0.94 0.47
N THR A 142 5.81 -0.29 -0.04
CA THR A 142 4.60 -0.80 -0.71
C THR A 142 4.18 -2.17 -0.20
N ILE A 143 2.87 -2.41 -0.23
CA ILE A 143 2.29 -3.74 -0.14
C ILE A 143 1.94 -4.20 -1.57
N SER A 144 2.40 -5.39 -1.96
CA SER A 144 2.25 -5.94 -3.31
C SER A 144 1.22 -7.07 -3.36
N ILE A 145 0.49 -7.14 -4.46
CA ILE A 145 -0.49 -8.18 -4.75
C ILE A 145 -0.15 -8.79 -6.11
N GLU A 146 0.13 -10.09 -6.17
CA GLU A 146 0.20 -10.85 -7.41
C GLU A 146 -1.17 -11.44 -7.74
N VAL A 147 -1.60 -11.33 -9.00
CA VAL A 147 -2.96 -11.68 -9.41
C VAL A 147 -2.92 -12.73 -10.51
N CYS A 148 -3.59 -13.86 -10.27
CA CYS A 148 -3.75 -14.94 -11.23
C CYS A 148 -4.72 -14.52 -12.35
N HIS A 149 -4.50 -15.04 -13.55
CA HIS A 149 -5.32 -14.74 -14.73
C HIS A 149 -5.52 -15.98 -15.61
N PRO A 150 -6.66 -16.09 -16.33
CA PRO A 150 -7.01 -17.31 -17.02
C PRO A 150 -6.27 -17.53 -18.35
N ASP A 151 -5.80 -16.45 -18.99
CA ASP A 151 -5.25 -16.54 -20.35
C ASP A 151 -4.11 -15.54 -20.59
N THR A 152 -3.56 -15.53 -21.79
CA THR A 152 -2.41 -14.71 -22.19
C THR A 152 -2.71 -13.22 -22.32
N THR A 153 -3.98 -12.79 -22.27
CA THR A 153 -4.33 -11.37 -22.26
C THR A 153 -3.95 -10.70 -20.95
N GLY A 154 -3.89 -11.49 -19.86
CA GLY A 154 -3.64 -10.99 -18.51
C GLY A 154 -4.86 -10.32 -17.88
N ALA A 155 -6.04 -10.41 -18.52
CA ALA A 155 -7.30 -9.95 -17.92
C ALA A 155 -7.70 -10.85 -16.74
N PHE A 156 -8.25 -10.25 -15.70
CA PHE A 156 -8.73 -10.99 -14.55
C PHE A 156 -10.18 -11.44 -14.79
N ASN A 157 -10.52 -12.66 -14.39
CA ASN A 157 -11.90 -13.10 -14.39
C ASN A 157 -12.69 -12.43 -13.26
N GLN A 158 -14.02 -12.57 -13.28
CA GLN A 158 -14.92 -11.87 -12.33
C GLN A 158 -14.59 -12.18 -10.87
N ALA A 159 -14.39 -13.45 -10.51
CA ALA A 159 -14.09 -13.85 -9.12
C ALA A 159 -12.75 -13.28 -8.62
N THR A 160 -11.73 -13.31 -9.47
CA THR A 160 -10.42 -12.72 -9.20
C THR A 160 -10.52 -11.19 -9.04
N TYR A 161 -11.26 -10.53 -9.94
CA TYR A 161 -11.43 -9.09 -9.94
C TYR A 161 -12.14 -8.58 -8.68
N GLU A 162 -13.27 -9.20 -8.32
CA GLU A 162 -14.02 -8.85 -7.10
C GLU A 162 -13.19 -9.03 -5.83
N SER A 163 -12.43 -10.13 -5.74
CA SER A 163 -11.53 -10.38 -4.60
C SER A 163 -10.36 -9.41 -4.57
N LEU A 164 -9.84 -9.01 -5.74
CA LEU A 164 -8.80 -7.99 -5.83
C LEU A 164 -9.29 -6.63 -5.35
N ILE A 165 -10.51 -6.20 -5.76
CA ILE A 165 -11.12 -4.97 -5.25
C ILE A 165 -11.25 -5.05 -3.72
N LYS A 166 -11.83 -6.14 -3.20
CA LYS A 166 -12.03 -6.32 -1.76
C LYS A 166 -10.72 -6.22 -0.98
N LEU A 167 -9.68 -6.93 -1.40
CA LEU A 167 -8.36 -6.90 -0.75
C LEU A 167 -7.72 -5.51 -0.84
N THR A 168 -7.74 -4.89 -2.02
CA THR A 168 -7.12 -3.60 -2.25
C THR A 168 -7.81 -2.50 -1.44
N ALA A 169 -9.15 -2.50 -1.41
CA ALA A 169 -9.93 -1.56 -0.61
C ALA A 169 -9.66 -1.74 0.90
N TRP A 170 -9.57 -2.98 1.39
CA TRP A 170 -9.22 -3.25 2.77
C TRP A 170 -7.80 -2.76 3.11
N LEU A 171 -6.81 -2.99 2.25
CA LEU A 171 -5.45 -2.49 2.42
C LEU A 171 -5.41 -0.96 2.47
N CYS A 172 -6.13 -0.30 1.57
CA CYS A 172 -6.26 1.15 1.59
C CYS A 172 -6.92 1.65 2.88
N HIS A 173 -7.97 0.99 3.34
CA HIS A 173 -8.66 1.33 4.59
C HIS A 173 -7.72 1.27 5.80
N ILE A 174 -6.98 0.16 6.00
CA ILE A 174 -6.02 0.05 7.11
C ILE A 174 -4.84 1.00 6.97
N GLY A 175 -4.41 1.31 5.74
CA GLY A 175 -3.34 2.26 5.42
C GLY A 175 -3.76 3.72 5.47
N LYS A 176 -5.05 4.02 5.62
CA LYS A 176 -5.64 5.37 5.49
C LYS A 176 -5.25 6.01 4.16
N LEU A 177 -5.34 5.22 3.09
CA LEU A 177 -5.04 5.58 1.71
C LEU A 177 -6.34 5.67 0.91
N ASP A 178 -6.31 6.38 -0.19
CA ASP A 178 -7.34 6.38 -1.22
C ASP A 178 -6.90 5.55 -2.44
N SER A 179 -7.76 5.44 -3.45
CA SER A 179 -7.45 4.69 -4.67
C SER A 179 -6.32 5.30 -5.51
N GLU A 180 -5.92 6.54 -5.27
CA GLU A 180 -4.76 7.14 -5.94
C GLU A 180 -3.45 6.51 -5.46
N ALA A 181 -3.43 5.94 -4.26
CA ALA A 181 -2.29 5.17 -3.75
C ALA A 181 -2.18 3.77 -4.38
N VAL A 182 -3.16 3.33 -5.15
CA VAL A 182 -3.12 2.05 -5.88
C VAL A 182 -2.43 2.24 -7.21
N ILE A 183 -1.30 1.57 -7.40
CA ILE A 183 -0.46 1.70 -8.59
C ILE A 183 -0.15 0.34 -9.21
N ARG A 184 0.26 0.34 -10.48
CA ARG A 184 0.74 -0.85 -11.19
C ARG A 184 2.25 -1.00 -11.00
N HIS A 185 2.79 -2.18 -11.17
CA HIS A 185 4.24 -2.34 -11.30
C HIS A 185 4.80 -1.51 -12.48
N TYR A 186 4.01 -1.32 -13.52
CA TYR A 186 4.32 -0.41 -14.63
C TYR A 186 4.66 1.01 -14.17
N ASP A 187 3.90 1.53 -13.21
CA ASP A 187 4.08 2.89 -12.70
C ASP A 187 5.37 3.02 -11.85
N VAL A 188 5.95 1.88 -11.42
CA VAL A 188 7.24 1.83 -10.70
C VAL A 188 8.44 1.73 -11.63
N THR A 189 8.35 0.89 -12.68
CA THR A 189 9.52 0.49 -13.48
C THR A 189 9.35 0.61 -14.99
N GLY A 190 8.14 0.84 -15.48
CA GLY A 190 7.79 0.75 -16.91
C GLY A 190 7.60 -0.68 -17.42
N LYS A 191 7.73 -1.72 -16.55
CA LYS A 191 7.44 -3.09 -16.92
C LYS A 191 5.95 -3.25 -17.24
N GLU A 192 5.61 -3.96 -18.32
CA GLU A 192 4.23 -4.26 -18.73
C GLU A 192 3.53 -5.19 -17.71
N CYS A 193 3.21 -4.66 -16.54
CA CYS A 193 2.65 -5.41 -15.41
C CYS A 193 1.73 -4.51 -14.55
N PRO A 194 0.46 -4.91 -14.33
CA PRO A 194 -0.23 -6.04 -14.94
C PRO A 194 -0.59 -5.74 -16.42
N LYS A 195 -0.27 -6.67 -17.30
CA LYS A 195 -0.32 -6.47 -18.77
C LYS A 195 -1.64 -5.89 -19.25
N TYR A 196 -2.76 -6.53 -18.97
CA TYR A 196 -4.08 -6.10 -19.44
C TYR A 196 -4.37 -4.63 -19.06
N TYR A 197 -4.03 -4.23 -17.84
CA TYR A 197 -4.29 -2.88 -17.33
C TYR A 197 -3.25 -1.84 -17.78
N VAL A 198 -2.14 -2.26 -18.38
CA VAL A 198 -1.22 -1.37 -19.10
C VAL A 198 -1.75 -1.12 -20.50
N ASP A 199 -2.22 -2.17 -21.17
CA ASP A 199 -2.78 -2.10 -22.53
C ASP A 199 -4.14 -1.39 -22.56
N HIS A 200 -4.89 -1.39 -21.45
CA HIS A 200 -6.25 -0.85 -21.32
C HIS A 200 -6.33 0.17 -20.17
N PRO A 201 -5.89 1.41 -20.36
CA PRO A 201 -5.90 2.45 -19.32
C PRO A 201 -7.29 2.74 -18.74
N ASP A 202 -8.34 2.60 -19.56
CA ASP A 202 -9.73 2.80 -19.10
C ASP A 202 -10.15 1.71 -18.10
N ALA A 203 -9.72 0.45 -18.32
CA ALA A 203 -9.96 -0.64 -17.38
C ALA A 203 -9.20 -0.41 -16.06
N TRP A 204 -8.01 0.17 -16.11
CA TRP A 204 -7.27 0.56 -14.91
C TRP A 204 -7.99 1.69 -14.14
N ALA A 205 -8.48 2.69 -14.86
CA ALA A 205 -9.25 3.77 -14.24
C ALA A 205 -10.53 3.25 -13.59
N GLN A 206 -11.24 2.33 -14.25
CA GLN A 206 -12.43 1.67 -13.69
C GLN A 206 -12.07 0.88 -12.42
N PHE A 207 -10.99 0.09 -12.44
CA PHE A 207 -10.52 -0.64 -11.27
C PHE A 207 -10.28 0.28 -10.07
N LYS A 208 -9.62 1.42 -10.27
CA LYS A 208 -9.41 2.42 -9.21
C LYS A 208 -10.71 3.00 -8.67
N ASN A 209 -11.70 3.26 -9.54
CA ASN A 209 -13.03 3.71 -9.12
C ASN A 209 -13.75 2.65 -8.27
N ASP A 210 -13.65 1.37 -8.68
CA ASP A 210 -14.27 0.27 -7.94
C ASP A 210 -13.59 0.05 -6.58
N VAL A 211 -12.27 0.21 -6.50
CA VAL A 211 -11.53 0.20 -5.23
C VAL A 211 -11.96 1.36 -4.34
N GLN A 212 -12.10 2.58 -4.89
CA GLN A 212 -12.58 3.74 -4.12
C GLN A 212 -13.99 3.51 -3.60
N TYR A 213 -14.87 2.96 -4.43
CA TYR A 213 -16.21 2.58 -3.99
C TYR A 213 -16.15 1.58 -2.80
N GLY A 214 -15.24 0.60 -2.87
CA GLY A 214 -15.04 -0.35 -1.78
C GLY A 214 -14.52 0.30 -0.49
N ILE A 215 -13.59 1.26 -0.60
CA ILE A 215 -13.07 2.03 0.55
C ILE A 215 -14.21 2.78 1.25
N ASP A 216 -15.10 3.39 0.47
CA ASP A 216 -16.15 4.28 0.97
C ASP A 216 -17.37 3.51 1.50
N ASN A 217 -17.63 2.28 1.02
CA ASN A 217 -18.90 1.60 1.22
C ASN A 217 -18.82 0.21 1.88
N TYR A 218 -17.65 -0.44 1.92
CA TYR A 218 -17.55 -1.78 2.51
C TYR A 218 -17.47 -1.72 4.03
N ASP A 219 -18.33 -2.47 4.70
CA ASP A 219 -18.22 -2.79 6.12
C ASP A 219 -17.28 -4.00 6.30
N PHE A 220 -15.98 -3.72 6.43
CA PHE A 220 -14.98 -4.77 6.58
C PHE A 220 -15.14 -5.60 7.86
N ALA A 221 -15.75 -5.04 8.91
CA ALA A 221 -16.01 -5.78 10.13
C ALA A 221 -17.13 -6.81 9.92
N GLU A 222 -18.20 -6.43 9.22
CA GLU A 222 -19.29 -7.34 8.88
C GLU A 222 -18.84 -8.41 7.88
N MET A 223 -18.08 -8.03 6.84
CA MET A 223 -17.51 -8.97 5.87
C MET A 223 -16.59 -10.00 6.53
N ASN A 224 -15.86 -9.61 7.59
CA ASN A 224 -15.03 -10.53 8.34
C ASN A 224 -15.86 -11.53 9.15
N LYS A 225 -16.95 -11.08 9.81
CA LYS A 225 -17.85 -11.96 10.54
C LYS A 225 -18.53 -12.98 9.62
N ALA A 226 -19.00 -12.53 8.43
CA ALA A 226 -19.67 -13.41 7.47
C ALA A 226 -18.73 -14.51 6.92
N ALA A 227 -17.43 -14.25 6.83
CA ALA A 227 -16.44 -15.22 6.36
C ALA A 227 -15.99 -16.21 7.45
N ALA A 228 -16.24 -15.91 8.72
CA ALA A 228 -15.87 -16.76 9.86
C ALA A 228 -16.95 -17.79 10.25
N GLN A 229 -18.13 -17.75 9.60
CA GLN A 229 -19.25 -18.69 9.76
C GLN A 229 -19.22 -19.80 8.72
#